data_e6890a192b014053aa37f7fbfc5d136e
#
_entry.id   e6890a192b014053aa37f7fbfc5d136e
#
_cell.length_a   1.000
_cell.length_b   1.000
_cell.length_c   1.000
_cell.angle_alpha   90.00
_cell.angle_beta   90.00
_cell.angle_gamma   90.00
#
_symmetry.space_group_name_H-M   'P 1'
#
loop_
_entity.id
_entity.type
_entity.pdbx_description
1 polymer ?
#
loop_
_entity_poly.entity_id
_entity_poly.type
_entity_poly.pdbx_seq_one_letter_code
_entity_poly.pdbx_strand_id
1 'polypeptide(L)'
;MLNHTHNFCITQRAIMNRNNIFEQLKIDEGVVYEIYKDHLGYPTFGVGHLVKASDPEQGQEVGTPISEERVKACFEEDLDTSIDECKALFKEQWEKYPGELQEVLVNMMFNLGRTRLGKFKKFIGAINESDWDKAAIEMLDSRWATQVGPRATRLRDRVLEL
;
A
#
# COMPACT_ATOMS: atom_id res chain seq x y z
N MET A 1 -35.54 32.89 22.74
CA MET A 1 -35.41 31.52 22.24
C MET A 1 -34.26 31.49 21.24
N LEU A 2 -33.10 31.08 21.67
CA LEU A 2 -31.92 31.00 20.82
C LEU A 2 -31.77 29.55 20.38
N ASN A 3 -32.08 29.28 19.09
CA ASN A 3 -31.83 28.01 18.47
C ASN A 3 -30.32 27.88 18.22
N HIS A 4 -29.67 27.05 19.02
CA HIS A 4 -28.32 26.57 18.72
C HIS A 4 -28.43 25.43 17.70
N THR A 5 -28.39 25.76 16.44
CA THR A 5 -28.12 24.77 15.40
C THR A 5 -26.63 24.36 15.52
N HIS A 6 -26.42 23.19 16.11
CA HIS A 6 -25.13 22.52 16.04
C HIS A 6 -24.90 22.11 14.59
N ASN A 7 -24.14 22.90 13.88
CA ASN A 7 -23.54 22.46 12.62
C ASN A 7 -22.57 21.32 12.93
N PHE A 8 -23.05 20.10 12.80
CA PHE A 8 -22.20 18.92 12.65
C PHE A 8 -21.47 19.08 11.31
N CYS A 9 -20.30 19.67 11.33
CA CYS A 9 -19.37 19.57 10.22
C CYS A 9 -18.88 18.12 10.18
N ILE A 10 -19.60 17.29 9.45
CA ILE A 10 -19.12 15.98 9.04
C ILE A 10 -18.01 16.29 8.04
N THR A 11 -16.78 16.34 8.53
CA THR A 11 -15.60 16.33 7.66
C THR A 11 -15.73 15.05 6.84
N GLN A 12 -16.11 15.18 5.57
CA GLN A 12 -16.06 14.07 4.63
C GLN A 12 -14.62 13.54 4.67
N ARG A 13 -14.44 12.35 5.26
CA ARG A 13 -13.15 11.67 5.22
C ARG A 13 -12.79 11.49 3.75
N ALA A 14 -11.62 12.00 3.37
CA ALA A 14 -11.13 11.81 2.01
C ALA A 14 -11.13 10.31 1.68
N ILE A 15 -11.73 9.95 0.54
CA ILE A 15 -11.77 8.57 0.04
C ILE A 15 -10.37 8.19 -0.45
N MET A 16 -9.95 6.95 -0.22
CA MET A 16 -8.72 6.38 -0.76
C MET A 16 -8.69 6.56 -2.29
N ASN A 17 -7.59 7.11 -2.81
CA ASN A 17 -7.41 7.37 -4.25
C ASN A 17 -6.49 6.31 -4.88
N ARG A 18 -7.06 5.45 -5.71
CA ARG A 18 -6.34 4.36 -6.40
C ARG A 18 -5.23 4.87 -7.33
N ASN A 19 -5.46 5.99 -8.01
CA ASN A 19 -4.44 6.58 -8.88
C ASN A 19 -3.22 7.08 -8.09
N ASN A 20 -3.43 7.68 -6.94
CA ASN A 20 -2.32 8.07 -6.05
C ASN A 20 -1.49 6.86 -5.63
N ILE A 21 -2.15 5.76 -5.28
CA ILE A 21 -1.47 4.51 -4.92
C ILE A 21 -0.65 3.99 -6.11
N PHE A 22 -1.23 3.99 -7.31
CA PHE A 22 -0.55 3.55 -8.52
C PHE A 22 0.72 4.36 -8.80
N GLU A 23 0.62 5.69 -8.79
CA GLU A 23 1.76 6.56 -9.03
C GLU A 23 2.85 6.39 -7.97
N GLN A 24 2.47 6.27 -6.70
CA GLN A 24 3.41 6.04 -5.61
C GLN A 24 4.10 4.67 -5.72
N LEU A 25 3.35 3.62 -6.02
CA LEU A 25 3.91 2.27 -6.17
C LEU A 25 4.82 2.14 -7.39
N LYS A 26 4.54 2.84 -8.48
CA LYS A 26 5.49 2.91 -9.61
C LYS A 26 6.84 3.48 -9.21
N ILE A 27 6.84 4.50 -8.35
CA ILE A 27 8.07 5.10 -7.81
C ILE A 27 8.77 4.11 -6.86
N ASP A 28 8.01 3.50 -5.95
CA ASP A 28 8.54 2.66 -4.88
C ASP A 28 9.04 1.30 -5.35
N GLU A 29 8.31 0.66 -6.27
CA GLU A 29 8.63 -0.68 -6.80
C GLU A 29 9.37 -0.60 -8.14
N GLY A 30 9.28 0.54 -8.82
CA GLY A 30 9.68 0.65 -10.22
C GLY A 30 8.65 0.01 -11.16
N VAL A 31 8.82 0.21 -12.46
CA VAL A 31 7.99 -0.42 -13.49
C VAL A 31 8.88 -0.94 -14.62
N VAL A 32 8.70 -2.22 -14.98
CA VAL A 32 9.48 -2.88 -16.03
C VAL A 32 8.52 -3.50 -17.04
N TYR A 33 8.66 -3.13 -18.31
CA TYR A 33 7.79 -3.58 -19.41
C TYR A 33 8.35 -4.80 -20.15
N GLU A 34 9.04 -5.65 -19.43
CA GLU A 34 9.54 -6.95 -19.89
C GLU A 34 9.66 -7.92 -18.72
N ILE A 35 9.72 -9.20 -19.00
CA ILE A 35 9.98 -10.21 -17.99
C ILE A 35 11.45 -10.12 -17.56
N TYR A 36 11.68 -9.99 -16.26
CA TYR A 36 13.00 -10.02 -15.65
C TYR A 36 13.00 -10.98 -14.46
N LYS A 37 14.17 -11.32 -13.97
CA LYS A 37 14.29 -12.05 -12.70
C LYS A 37 14.49 -11.06 -11.56
N ASP A 38 13.68 -11.22 -10.51
CA ASP A 38 13.86 -10.46 -9.28
C ASP A 38 15.15 -10.88 -8.54
N HIS A 39 15.43 -10.28 -7.39
CA HIS A 39 16.63 -10.57 -6.61
C HIS A 39 16.69 -12.02 -6.09
N LEU A 40 15.56 -12.73 -6.07
CA LEU A 40 15.48 -14.16 -5.71
C LEU A 40 15.49 -15.08 -6.93
N GLY A 41 15.52 -14.51 -8.15
CA GLY A 41 15.57 -15.26 -9.40
C GLY A 41 14.20 -15.63 -9.97
N TYR A 42 13.10 -15.06 -9.45
CA TYR A 42 11.74 -15.35 -9.92
C TYR A 42 11.34 -14.44 -11.09
N PRO A 43 10.66 -15.00 -12.12
CA PRO A 43 10.13 -14.20 -13.22
C PRO A 43 9.16 -13.14 -12.72
N THR A 44 9.38 -11.89 -13.11
CA THR A 44 8.64 -10.73 -12.62
C THR A 44 8.48 -9.72 -13.76
N PHE A 45 7.45 -8.92 -13.77
CA PHE A 45 7.27 -7.79 -14.68
C PHE A 45 6.40 -6.69 -14.08
N GLY A 46 6.31 -5.56 -14.76
CA GLY A 46 5.44 -4.46 -14.36
C GLY A 46 5.86 -3.83 -13.04
N VAL A 47 4.90 -3.61 -12.17
CA VAL A 47 5.10 -3.02 -10.84
C VAL A 47 5.31 -4.16 -9.82
N GLY A 48 6.44 -4.85 -9.94
CA GLY A 48 6.78 -5.95 -9.05
C GLY A 48 5.85 -7.16 -9.12
N HIS A 49 5.16 -7.39 -10.25
CA HIS A 49 4.25 -8.52 -10.40
C HIS A 49 5.04 -9.82 -10.60
N LEU A 50 4.95 -10.72 -9.63
CA LEU A 50 5.51 -12.07 -9.73
C LEU A 50 4.65 -12.91 -10.67
N VAL A 51 5.26 -13.48 -11.72
CA VAL A 51 4.53 -14.33 -12.68
C VAL A 51 3.95 -15.56 -11.97
N LYS A 52 2.64 -15.73 -12.08
CA LYS A 52 1.89 -16.83 -11.48
C LYS A 52 1.68 -17.94 -12.49
N ALA A 53 1.38 -19.15 -12.00
CA ALA A 53 1.02 -20.29 -12.86
C ALA A 53 -0.21 -20.03 -13.75
N SER A 54 -1.11 -19.15 -13.31
CA SER A 54 -2.32 -18.75 -14.04
C SER A 54 -2.10 -17.62 -15.05
N ASP A 55 -0.92 -16.97 -15.03
CA ASP A 55 -0.64 -15.86 -15.94
C ASP A 55 -0.27 -16.35 -17.34
N PRO A 56 -0.70 -15.65 -18.41
CA PRO A 56 -0.28 -15.96 -19.79
C PRO A 56 1.24 -15.96 -19.98
N GLU A 57 1.95 -15.22 -19.16
CA GLU A 57 3.40 -15.07 -19.20
C GLU A 57 4.16 -16.26 -18.60
N GLN A 58 3.45 -17.18 -17.98
CA GLN A 58 4.08 -18.39 -17.40
C GLN A 58 4.88 -19.14 -18.45
N GLY A 59 6.16 -19.36 -18.15
CA GLY A 59 7.07 -20.08 -19.03
C GLY A 59 7.67 -19.26 -20.17
N GLN A 60 7.34 -17.99 -20.30
CA GLN A 60 7.98 -17.11 -21.26
C GLN A 60 9.38 -16.69 -20.81
N GLU A 61 10.25 -16.42 -21.77
CA GLU A 61 11.65 -16.10 -21.51
C GLU A 61 11.83 -14.70 -20.90
N VAL A 62 12.91 -14.55 -20.12
CA VAL A 62 13.39 -13.23 -19.68
C VAL A 62 13.66 -12.34 -20.89
N GLY A 63 13.24 -11.09 -20.83
CA GLY A 63 13.31 -10.13 -21.92
C GLY A 63 12.07 -10.09 -22.80
N THR A 64 11.10 -11.00 -22.60
CA THR A 64 9.81 -10.94 -23.33
C THR A 64 9.10 -9.63 -23.02
N PRO A 65 8.76 -8.79 -24.03
CA PRO A 65 8.08 -7.52 -23.82
C PRO A 65 6.67 -7.73 -23.24
N ILE A 66 6.28 -6.84 -22.32
CA ILE A 66 4.94 -6.77 -21.73
C ILE A 66 4.33 -5.41 -22.05
N SER A 67 3.11 -5.39 -22.56
CA SER A 67 2.43 -4.15 -22.92
C SER A 67 2.08 -3.30 -21.69
N GLU A 68 1.94 -1.99 -21.89
CA GLU A 68 1.50 -1.08 -20.83
C GLU A 68 0.12 -1.47 -20.29
N GLU A 69 -0.79 -1.88 -21.18
CA GLU A 69 -2.13 -2.34 -20.81
C GLU A 69 -2.06 -3.59 -19.92
N ARG A 70 -1.18 -4.52 -20.24
CA ARG A 70 -1.01 -5.74 -19.43
C ARG A 70 -0.42 -5.41 -18.06
N VAL A 71 0.60 -4.54 -18.00
CA VAL A 71 1.17 -4.07 -16.74
C VAL A 71 0.10 -3.43 -15.86
N LYS A 72 -0.72 -2.55 -16.45
CA LYS A 72 -1.81 -1.90 -15.72
C LYS A 72 -2.85 -2.88 -15.22
N ALA A 73 -3.26 -3.84 -16.04
CA ALA A 73 -4.24 -4.87 -15.66
C ALA A 73 -3.73 -5.72 -14.49
N CYS A 74 -2.48 -6.17 -14.54
CA CYS A 74 -1.85 -6.90 -13.42
C CYS A 74 -1.75 -6.06 -12.16
N PHE A 75 -1.37 -4.79 -12.31
CA PHE A 75 -1.30 -3.88 -11.17
C PHE A 75 -2.67 -3.73 -10.49
N GLU A 76 -3.75 -3.56 -11.25
CA GLU A 76 -5.10 -3.44 -10.70
C GLU A 76 -5.51 -4.71 -9.93
N GLU A 77 -5.19 -5.88 -10.43
CA GLU A 77 -5.42 -7.14 -9.73
C GLU A 77 -4.61 -7.24 -8.43
N ASP A 78 -3.33 -6.89 -8.47
CA ASP A 78 -2.44 -6.92 -7.30
C ASP A 78 -2.85 -5.86 -6.28
N LEU A 79 -3.34 -4.71 -6.73
CA LEU A 79 -3.90 -3.68 -5.87
C LEU A 79 -5.16 -4.15 -5.16
N ASP A 80 -6.09 -4.78 -5.89
CA ASP A 80 -7.30 -5.36 -5.30
C ASP A 80 -6.95 -6.41 -4.24
N THR A 81 -5.98 -7.26 -4.52
CA THR A 81 -5.48 -8.24 -3.55
C THR A 81 -4.92 -7.55 -2.30
N SER A 82 -4.11 -6.50 -2.46
CA SER A 82 -3.54 -5.76 -1.33
C SER A 82 -4.61 -5.06 -0.49
N ILE A 83 -5.64 -4.51 -1.13
CA ILE A 83 -6.79 -3.90 -0.44
C ILE A 83 -7.56 -4.97 0.35
N ASP A 84 -7.83 -6.12 -0.25
CA ASP A 84 -8.52 -7.23 0.42
C ASP A 84 -7.71 -7.75 1.61
N GLU A 85 -6.40 -7.84 1.48
CA GLU A 85 -5.51 -8.21 2.58
C GLU A 85 -5.50 -7.16 3.72
N CYS A 86 -5.60 -5.87 3.38
CA CYS A 86 -5.78 -4.81 4.38
C CYS A 86 -7.11 -4.97 5.12
N LYS A 87 -8.20 -5.21 4.40
CA LYS A 87 -9.52 -5.45 5.03
C LYS A 87 -9.49 -6.68 5.95
N ALA A 88 -8.80 -7.73 5.54
CA ALA A 88 -8.65 -8.93 6.36
C ALA A 88 -7.81 -8.70 7.62
N LEU A 89 -6.76 -7.87 7.54
CA LEU A 89 -5.89 -7.56 8.67
C LEU A 89 -6.54 -6.59 9.67
N PHE A 90 -7.11 -5.49 9.16
CA PHE A 90 -7.60 -4.40 10.00
C PHE A 90 -9.08 -4.54 10.36
N LYS A 91 -9.81 -5.42 9.69
CA LYS A 91 -11.21 -5.75 9.95
C LYS A 91 -12.10 -4.50 9.99
N GLU A 92 -12.91 -4.35 11.04
CA GLU A 92 -13.81 -3.21 11.20
C GLU A 92 -13.10 -1.84 11.34
N GLN A 93 -11.83 -1.83 11.68
CA GLN A 93 -11.06 -0.60 11.77
C GLN A 93 -10.78 0.01 10.39
N TRP A 94 -10.69 -0.84 9.35
CA TRP A 94 -10.38 -0.38 7.99
C TRP A 94 -11.27 0.77 7.51
N GLU A 95 -12.57 0.63 7.66
CA GLU A 95 -13.53 1.65 7.21
C GLU A 95 -13.50 2.93 8.07
N LYS A 96 -12.90 2.87 9.25
CA LYS A 96 -12.74 4.03 10.14
C LYS A 96 -11.51 4.87 9.82
N TYR A 97 -10.55 4.30 9.10
CA TYR A 97 -9.32 5.00 8.76
C TYR A 97 -9.57 6.10 7.72
N PRO A 98 -8.88 7.26 7.84
CA PRO A 98 -8.87 8.24 6.77
C PRO A 98 -8.35 7.63 5.46
N GLY A 99 -8.83 8.11 4.31
CA GLY A 99 -8.38 7.61 3.00
C GLY A 99 -6.87 7.71 2.78
N GLU A 100 -6.24 8.77 3.27
CA GLU A 100 -4.78 8.95 3.27
C GLU A 100 -4.05 7.81 4.03
N LEU A 101 -4.57 7.44 5.21
CA LEU A 101 -4.01 6.32 5.96
C LEU A 101 -4.22 4.99 5.21
N GLN A 102 -5.39 4.79 4.62
CA GLN A 102 -5.65 3.60 3.82
C GLN A 102 -4.65 3.48 2.66
N GLU A 103 -4.32 4.57 1.98
CA GLU A 103 -3.29 4.58 0.92
C GLU A 103 -1.90 4.19 1.45
N VAL A 104 -1.51 4.72 2.60
CA VAL A 104 -0.25 4.34 3.27
C VAL A 104 -0.22 2.85 3.60
N LEU A 105 -1.31 2.33 4.17
CA LEU A 105 -1.40 0.92 4.56
C LEU A 105 -1.40 -0.02 3.35
N VAL A 106 -2.06 0.36 2.25
CA VAL A 106 -2.01 -0.41 1.00
C VAL A 106 -0.60 -0.43 0.42
N ASN A 107 0.11 0.69 0.45
CA ASN A 107 1.51 0.77 0.02
C ASN A 107 2.41 -0.18 0.84
N MET A 108 2.25 -0.16 2.16
CA MET A 108 2.97 -1.08 3.06
C MET A 108 2.58 -2.53 2.81
N MET A 109 1.29 -2.82 2.65
CA MET A 109 0.78 -4.16 2.37
C MET A 109 1.32 -4.73 1.06
N PHE A 110 1.36 -3.93 0.01
CA PHE A 110 1.88 -4.31 -1.29
C PHE A 110 3.34 -4.78 -1.21
N ASN A 111 4.13 -4.15 -0.34
CA ASN A 111 5.54 -4.47 -0.13
C ASN A 111 5.77 -5.62 0.88
N LEU A 112 5.06 -5.58 2.00
CA LEU A 112 5.30 -6.47 3.15
C LEU A 112 4.48 -7.77 3.11
N GLY A 113 3.26 -7.71 2.59
CA GLY A 113 2.27 -8.76 2.78
C GLY A 113 1.65 -8.73 4.18
N ARG A 114 0.54 -9.47 4.33
CA ARG A 114 -0.27 -9.44 5.55
C ARG A 114 0.46 -9.92 6.81
N THR A 115 1.20 -11.01 6.70
CA THR A 115 1.92 -11.59 7.85
C THR A 115 2.94 -10.61 8.43
N ARG A 116 3.74 -9.98 7.57
CA ARG A 116 4.78 -9.04 8.00
C ARG A 116 4.19 -7.73 8.50
N LEU A 117 3.21 -7.16 7.80
CA LEU A 117 2.54 -5.94 8.25
C LEU A 117 1.81 -6.17 9.59
N GLY A 118 1.20 -7.33 9.78
CA GLY A 118 0.54 -7.69 11.04
C GLY A 118 1.46 -7.74 12.26
N LYS A 119 2.77 -7.82 12.06
CA LYS A 119 3.76 -7.77 13.14
C LYS A 119 4.04 -6.37 13.68
N PHE A 120 3.60 -5.33 12.98
CA PHE A 120 3.73 -3.93 13.42
C PHE A 120 2.72 -3.60 14.54
N LYS A 121 2.76 -4.33 15.64
CA LYS A 121 1.75 -4.27 16.72
C LYS A 121 1.58 -2.87 17.33
N LYS A 122 2.69 -2.20 17.63
CA LYS A 122 2.65 -0.86 18.23
C LYS A 122 2.15 0.19 17.25
N PHE A 123 2.56 0.10 15.99
CA PHE A 123 2.06 0.95 14.92
C PHE A 123 0.55 0.78 14.74
N ILE A 124 0.07 -0.47 14.65
CA ILE A 124 -1.36 -0.78 14.50
C ILE A 124 -2.15 -0.25 15.71
N GLY A 125 -1.66 -0.45 16.93
CA GLY A 125 -2.27 0.10 18.13
C GLY A 125 -2.39 1.63 18.08
N ALA A 126 -1.33 2.31 17.64
CA ALA A 126 -1.32 3.77 17.52
C ALA A 126 -2.32 4.29 16.49
N ILE A 127 -2.38 3.68 15.29
CA ILE A 127 -3.34 4.12 14.27
C ILE A 127 -4.78 3.87 14.68
N ASN A 128 -5.05 2.81 15.44
CA ASN A 128 -6.40 2.52 15.96
C ASN A 128 -6.86 3.56 16.99
N GLU A 129 -5.92 4.20 17.68
CA GLU A 129 -6.17 5.28 18.64
C GLU A 129 -6.07 6.67 18.00
N SER A 130 -5.80 6.76 16.70
CA SER A 130 -5.52 8.02 15.99
C SER A 130 -4.34 8.80 16.60
N ASP A 131 -3.39 8.09 17.19
CA ASP A 131 -2.14 8.66 17.69
C ASP A 131 -1.09 8.68 16.58
N TRP A 132 -1.18 9.69 15.73
CA TRP A 132 -0.37 9.79 14.52
C TRP A 132 1.12 10.00 14.81
N ASP A 133 1.45 10.73 15.86
CA ASP A 133 2.85 10.94 16.28
C ASP A 133 3.49 9.63 16.71
N LYS A 134 2.80 8.86 17.53
CA LYS A 134 3.28 7.52 17.94
C LYS A 134 3.36 6.57 16.75
N ALA A 135 2.34 6.57 15.88
CA ALA A 135 2.35 5.74 14.69
C ALA A 135 3.57 6.03 13.80
N ALA A 136 3.88 7.30 13.60
CA ALA A 136 5.04 7.72 12.82
C ALA A 136 6.37 7.25 13.42
N ILE A 137 6.52 7.32 14.74
CA ILE A 137 7.70 6.84 15.47
C ILE A 137 7.85 5.31 15.27
N GLU A 138 6.75 4.57 15.46
CA GLU A 138 6.77 3.11 15.37
C GLU A 138 7.02 2.62 13.93
N MET A 139 6.58 3.35 12.91
CA MET A 139 6.90 3.02 11.52
C MET A 139 8.40 3.02 11.27
N LEU A 140 9.12 4.03 11.78
CA LEU A 140 10.56 4.16 11.54
C LEU A 140 11.39 3.27 12.46
N ASP A 141 10.84 2.85 13.59
CA ASP A 141 11.47 1.88 14.48
C ASP A 141 11.22 0.44 14.00
N SER A 142 11.70 0.14 12.80
CA SER A 142 11.49 -1.16 12.17
C SER A 142 12.63 -1.51 11.21
N ARG A 143 12.87 -2.80 11.00
CA ARG A 143 13.79 -3.28 9.96
C ARG A 143 13.31 -2.86 8.58
N TRP A 144 12.01 -2.87 8.36
CA TRP A 144 11.41 -2.43 7.11
C TRP A 144 11.83 -0.99 6.74
N ALA A 145 11.77 -0.06 7.69
CA ALA A 145 12.18 1.32 7.47
C ALA A 145 13.65 1.42 7.02
N THR A 146 14.53 0.62 7.61
CA THR A 146 15.94 0.54 7.20
C THR A 146 16.08 -0.02 5.79
N GLN A 147 15.31 -1.06 5.44
CA GLN A 147 15.36 -1.73 4.14
C GLN A 147 14.88 -0.84 3.00
N VAL A 148 13.78 -0.11 3.21
CA VAL A 148 13.14 0.68 2.15
C VAL A 148 13.55 2.16 2.15
N GLY A 149 14.24 2.63 3.18
CA GLY A 149 14.81 3.97 3.26
C GLY A 149 13.81 5.10 3.02
N PRO A 150 13.99 5.91 1.95
CA PRO A 150 13.14 7.08 1.67
C PRO A 150 11.64 6.75 1.54
N ARG A 151 11.28 5.53 1.14
CA ARG A 151 9.88 5.08 1.10
C ARG A 151 9.25 5.17 2.49
N ALA A 152 9.92 4.65 3.50
CA ALA A 152 9.42 4.70 4.87
C ALA A 152 9.24 6.13 5.37
N THR A 153 10.21 7.01 5.08
CA THR A 153 10.15 8.42 5.46
C THR A 153 8.98 9.14 4.80
N ARG A 154 8.74 8.92 3.51
CA ARG A 154 7.61 9.53 2.79
C ARG A 154 6.27 9.06 3.35
N LEU A 155 6.12 7.79 3.61
CA LEU A 155 4.90 7.23 4.20
C LEU A 155 4.68 7.74 5.63
N ARG A 156 5.74 7.80 6.43
CA ARG A 156 5.71 8.39 7.77
C ARG A 156 5.24 9.84 7.75
N ASP A 157 5.74 10.65 6.83
CA ASP A 157 5.36 12.06 6.71
C ASP A 157 3.85 12.19 6.40
N ARG A 158 3.30 11.33 5.57
CA ARG A 158 1.86 11.29 5.30
C ARG A 158 1.04 10.94 6.56
N VAL A 159 1.53 10.07 7.40
CA VAL A 159 0.87 9.75 8.68
C VAL A 159 0.89 10.95 9.63
N LEU A 160 2.00 11.70 9.68
CA LEU A 160 2.11 12.89 10.52
C LEU A 160 1.16 14.02 10.10
N GLU A 161 0.75 14.06 8.83
CA GLU A 161 -0.16 15.08 8.29
C GLU A 161 -1.66 14.75 8.52
N LEU A 162 -1.97 13.59 9.07
CA LEU A 162 -3.35 13.20 9.41
C LEU A 162 -3.88 13.97 10.63
#